data_d54a7ce84d7d4bc11a13ba237f1e4249
#
_entry.id   d54a7ce84d7d4bc11a13ba237f1e4249
#
_cell.length_a   1.000
_cell.length_b   1.000
_cell.length_c   1.000
_cell.angle_alpha   90.00
_cell.angle_beta   90.00
_cell.angle_gamma   90.00
#
_symmetry.space_group_name_H-M   'P 1'
#
loop_
_entity.id
_entity.type
_entity.pdbx_description
1 polymer ?
#
loop_
_entity_poly.entity_id
_entity_poly.type
_entity_poly.pdbx_seq_one_letter_code
_entity_poly.pdbx_strand_id
1 'polypeptide(L)'
;MWWLIAVVAVVLLGAALWGPIVSNVEQPKYQVVESSGNIEIRDYAPQIVAEAEVAGDRRDAIGKGFRIIADYIFGNNTTAQKLPMTAPVTQQGSGKIAMTAPVTQQGDGNIWRVRFIMPSSYTIEALPKPNNPAVELKEIGGRRYAVIRFSGMAGEDSLKRRTEELNAFISAKNLTSLSAPTYAFYNPPWILPFLRRNEVMVEIPACGGRRRAHRRG
;
A
#
# COMPACT_ATOMS: atom_id res chain seq x y z
N MET A 1 14.59 8.36 -44.72
CA MET A 1 13.69 9.03 -43.74
C MET A 1 12.77 8.04 -43.04
N TRP A 2 12.13 7.10 -43.71
CA TRP A 2 11.25 6.10 -43.13
C TRP A 2 11.94 5.14 -42.13
N TRP A 3 13.19 4.73 -42.37
CA TRP A 3 13.95 3.88 -41.45
C TRP A 3 14.26 4.54 -40.11
N LEU A 4 14.46 5.88 -40.07
CA LEU A 4 14.61 6.60 -38.80
C LEU A 4 13.32 6.56 -37.98
N ILE A 5 12.16 6.67 -38.62
CA ILE A 5 10.85 6.54 -37.97
C ILE A 5 10.67 5.14 -37.40
N ALA A 6 11.07 4.12 -38.17
CA ALA A 6 11.01 2.73 -37.72
C ALA A 6 11.93 2.48 -36.50
N VAL A 7 13.15 2.98 -36.52
CA VAL A 7 14.10 2.89 -35.39
C VAL A 7 13.54 3.58 -34.14
N VAL A 8 13.02 4.80 -34.28
CA VAL A 8 12.41 5.55 -33.18
C VAL A 8 11.19 4.78 -32.62
N ALA A 9 10.35 4.23 -33.49
CA ALA A 9 9.19 3.41 -33.05
C ALA A 9 9.62 2.15 -32.28
N VAL A 10 10.65 1.46 -32.72
CA VAL A 10 11.21 0.28 -32.03
C VAL A 10 11.80 0.66 -30.67
N VAL A 11 12.54 1.77 -30.58
CA VAL A 11 13.10 2.26 -29.33
C VAL A 11 11.99 2.67 -28.33
N LEU A 12 10.95 3.36 -28.82
CA LEU A 12 9.81 3.74 -28.00
C LEU A 12 8.99 2.51 -27.54
N LEU A 13 8.79 1.53 -28.40
CA LEU A 13 8.17 0.25 -28.05
C LEU A 13 9.02 -0.51 -27.03
N GLY A 14 10.33 -0.58 -27.22
CA GLY A 14 11.27 -1.18 -26.27
C GLY A 14 11.23 -0.50 -24.89
N ALA A 15 11.22 0.83 -24.87
CA ALA A 15 11.10 1.59 -23.63
C ALA A 15 9.74 1.42 -22.94
N ALA A 16 8.64 1.31 -23.71
CA ALA A 16 7.31 1.06 -23.17
C ALA A 16 7.15 -0.35 -22.59
N LEU A 17 7.76 -1.36 -23.21
CA LEU A 17 7.73 -2.75 -22.76
C LEU A 17 8.72 -3.04 -21.61
N TRP A 18 9.81 -2.27 -21.52
CA TRP A 18 10.82 -2.44 -20.47
C TRP A 18 10.23 -2.23 -19.06
N GLY A 19 9.35 -1.26 -18.91
CA GLY A 19 8.73 -0.91 -17.63
C GLY A 19 7.97 -2.08 -16.96
N PRO A 20 7.00 -2.71 -17.62
CA PRO A 20 6.27 -3.86 -17.08
C PRO A 20 7.16 -5.07 -16.76
N ILE A 21 8.20 -5.32 -17.57
CA ILE A 21 9.13 -6.45 -17.38
C ILE A 21 9.98 -6.27 -16.13
N VAL A 22 10.47 -5.04 -15.87
CA VAL A 22 11.33 -4.74 -14.71
C VAL A 22 10.54 -4.62 -13.40
N SER A 23 9.22 -4.40 -13.47
CA SER A 23 8.35 -4.28 -12.30
C SER A 23 7.68 -5.58 -11.85
N ASN A 24 8.14 -6.73 -12.34
CA ASN A 24 7.63 -8.05 -11.91
C ASN A 24 8.26 -8.45 -10.57
N VAL A 25 7.83 -7.76 -9.51
CA VAL A 25 8.22 -8.00 -8.12
C VAL A 25 7.10 -8.70 -7.36
N GLU A 26 7.45 -9.41 -6.30
CA GLU A 26 6.48 -10.09 -5.45
C GLU A 26 5.42 -9.12 -4.92
N GLN A 27 4.17 -9.57 -4.90
CA GLN A 27 3.01 -8.83 -4.41
C GLN A 27 2.31 -9.61 -3.30
N PRO A 28 1.62 -8.93 -2.37
CA PRO A 28 0.89 -9.62 -1.32
C PRO A 28 -0.22 -10.50 -1.90
N LYS A 29 -0.36 -11.69 -1.34
CA LYS A 29 -1.43 -12.62 -1.72
C LYS A 29 -2.76 -12.15 -1.12
N TYR A 30 -3.79 -12.13 -1.94
CA TYR A 30 -5.15 -11.83 -1.51
C TYR A 30 -6.18 -12.67 -2.29
N GLN A 31 -7.36 -12.79 -1.72
CA GLN A 31 -8.53 -13.37 -2.37
C GLN A 31 -9.56 -12.27 -2.60
N VAL A 32 -10.10 -12.20 -3.81
CA VAL A 32 -11.22 -11.28 -4.13
C VAL A 32 -12.50 -11.92 -3.64
N VAL A 33 -13.18 -11.25 -2.72
CA VAL A 33 -14.45 -11.66 -2.14
C VAL A 33 -15.61 -11.13 -2.97
N GLU A 34 -15.48 -9.89 -3.44
CA GLU A 34 -16.48 -9.21 -4.24
C GLU A 34 -15.79 -8.23 -5.21
N SER A 35 -16.35 -8.04 -6.41
CA SER A 35 -15.85 -7.10 -7.40
C SER A 35 -17.00 -6.28 -7.99
N SER A 36 -16.78 -4.97 -8.11
CA SER A 36 -17.73 -4.01 -8.69
C SER A 36 -16.96 -2.94 -9.48
N GLY A 37 -16.79 -3.16 -10.78
CA GLY A 37 -16.00 -2.29 -11.64
C GLY A 37 -14.53 -2.27 -11.24
N ASN A 38 -14.03 -1.11 -10.83
CA ASN A 38 -12.68 -0.88 -10.35
C ASN A 38 -12.51 -1.01 -8.82
N ILE A 39 -13.59 -1.38 -8.11
CA ILE A 39 -13.61 -1.58 -6.66
C ILE A 39 -13.73 -3.07 -6.36
N GLU A 40 -12.92 -3.54 -5.43
CA GLU A 40 -12.91 -4.93 -4.96
C GLU A 40 -12.91 -4.97 -3.43
N ILE A 41 -13.56 -5.99 -2.87
CA ILE A 41 -13.36 -6.39 -1.47
C ILE A 41 -12.39 -7.55 -1.49
N ARG A 42 -11.28 -7.41 -0.76
CA ARG A 42 -10.18 -8.38 -0.75
C ARG A 42 -9.82 -8.82 0.65
N ASP A 43 -9.59 -10.12 0.82
CA ASP A 43 -8.98 -10.72 2.01
C ASP A 43 -7.49 -10.91 1.77
N TYR A 44 -6.66 -10.19 2.50
CA TYR A 44 -5.20 -10.31 2.46
C TYR A 44 -4.72 -11.34 3.49
N ALA A 45 -3.78 -12.17 3.09
CA ALA A 45 -3.07 -13.07 3.99
C ALA A 45 -2.21 -12.27 5.00
N PRO A 46 -1.83 -12.87 6.14
CA PRO A 46 -0.84 -12.28 7.04
C PRO A 46 0.45 -11.95 6.28
N GLN A 47 1.09 -10.84 6.65
CA GLN A 47 2.30 -10.35 5.99
C GLN A 47 3.22 -9.64 6.99
N ILE A 48 4.52 -9.66 6.72
CA ILE A 48 5.52 -8.90 7.46
C ILE A 48 5.77 -7.61 6.71
N VAL A 49 5.88 -6.50 7.42
CA VAL A 49 6.20 -5.18 6.85
C VAL A 49 7.40 -4.56 7.55
N ALA A 50 8.21 -3.83 6.79
CA ALA A 50 9.11 -2.83 7.32
C ALA A 50 8.36 -1.48 7.27
N GLU A 51 8.26 -0.81 8.42
CA GLU A 51 7.49 0.41 8.61
C GLU A 51 8.40 1.55 9.08
N ALA A 52 8.15 2.76 8.58
CA ALA A 52 8.74 3.98 9.10
C ALA A 52 7.68 5.06 9.25
N GLU A 53 7.69 5.78 10.39
CA GLU A 53 6.85 6.95 10.61
C GLU A 53 7.64 8.22 10.29
N VAL A 54 7.04 9.12 9.50
CA VAL A 54 7.67 10.34 9.00
C VAL A 54 6.71 11.51 9.13
N ALA A 55 7.18 12.58 9.76
CA ALA A 55 6.46 13.85 9.83
C ALA A 55 6.63 14.67 8.54
N GLY A 56 5.63 15.46 8.22
CA GLY A 56 5.60 16.37 7.08
C GLY A 56 4.38 16.18 6.18
N ASP A 57 4.36 16.90 5.06
CA ASP A 57 3.30 16.69 4.08
C ASP A 57 3.42 15.30 3.41
N ARG A 58 2.32 14.84 2.80
CA ARG A 58 2.22 13.49 2.24
C ARG A 58 3.32 13.20 1.21
N ARG A 59 3.60 14.13 0.32
CA ARG A 59 4.55 13.93 -0.79
C ARG A 59 5.98 13.81 -0.28
N ASP A 60 6.36 14.64 0.65
CA ASP A 60 7.68 14.62 1.27
C ASP A 60 7.85 13.38 2.15
N ALA A 61 6.83 13.04 2.93
CA ALA A 61 6.84 11.90 3.83
C ALA A 61 7.01 10.56 3.09
N ILE A 62 6.33 10.35 1.94
CA ILE A 62 6.53 9.13 1.16
C ILE A 62 7.97 9.02 0.66
N GLY A 63 8.55 10.12 0.18
CA GLY A 63 9.94 10.14 -0.28
C GLY A 63 10.97 9.91 0.81
N LYS A 64 10.76 10.47 2.01
CA LYS A 64 11.63 10.25 3.18
C LYS A 64 11.49 8.82 3.70
N GLY A 65 10.25 8.34 3.91
CA GLY A 65 10.01 6.98 4.39
C GLY A 65 10.52 5.92 3.43
N PHE A 66 10.35 6.14 2.13
CA PHE A 66 10.95 5.28 1.10
C PHE A 66 12.46 5.15 1.27
N ARG A 67 13.20 6.27 1.40
CA ARG A 67 14.66 6.23 1.57
C ARG A 67 15.10 5.51 2.83
N ILE A 68 14.40 5.72 3.95
CA ILE A 68 14.69 5.08 5.24
C ILE A 68 14.55 3.55 5.11
N ILE A 69 13.45 3.07 4.52
CA ILE A 69 13.22 1.63 4.40
C ILE A 69 14.06 1.01 3.28
N ALA A 70 14.27 1.73 2.17
CA ALA A 70 15.13 1.27 1.09
C ALA A 70 16.58 1.07 1.56
N ASP A 71 17.10 1.94 2.41
CA ASP A 71 18.41 1.81 3.02
C ASP A 71 18.54 0.47 3.80
N TYR A 72 17.54 0.12 4.61
CA TYR A 72 17.46 -1.17 5.26
C TYR A 72 17.46 -2.34 4.26
N ILE A 73 16.64 -2.27 3.22
CA ILE A 73 16.50 -3.31 2.20
C ILE A 73 17.81 -3.49 1.42
N PHE A 74 18.53 -2.40 1.14
CA PHE A 74 19.79 -2.43 0.38
C PHE A 74 21.02 -2.78 1.22
N GLY A 75 20.86 -3.14 2.49
CA GLY A 75 21.90 -3.76 3.31
C GLY A 75 22.33 -2.98 4.53
N ASN A 76 21.70 -1.84 4.88
CA ASN A 76 21.93 -1.20 6.17
C ASN A 76 21.15 -1.95 7.28
N ASN A 77 21.59 -3.19 7.49
CA ASN A 77 21.06 -4.09 8.50
C ASN A 77 22.22 -4.89 9.15
N THR A 78 21.94 -5.61 10.22
CA THR A 78 22.95 -6.27 11.04
C THR A 78 23.82 -7.29 10.29
N THR A 79 23.33 -7.85 9.18
CA THR A 79 24.05 -8.85 8.37
C THR A 79 24.61 -8.27 7.07
N ALA A 80 24.43 -6.98 6.80
CA ALA A 80 24.72 -6.30 5.54
C ALA A 80 24.10 -7.02 4.31
N GLN A 81 22.96 -7.67 4.50
CA GLN A 81 22.26 -8.45 3.48
C GLN A 81 21.30 -7.59 2.68
N LYS A 82 21.33 -7.72 1.35
CA LYS A 82 20.33 -7.15 0.46
C LYS A 82 19.07 -8.01 0.44
N LEU A 83 17.93 -7.38 0.60
CA LEU A 83 16.62 -8.04 0.53
C LEU A 83 15.94 -7.74 -0.81
N PRO A 84 15.21 -8.69 -1.40
CA PRO A 84 14.39 -8.39 -2.58
C PRO A 84 13.34 -7.32 -2.28
N MET A 85 13.14 -6.40 -3.22
CA MET A 85 12.04 -5.44 -3.11
C MET A 85 10.73 -6.10 -3.50
N THR A 86 9.67 -5.69 -2.86
CA THR A 86 8.29 -6.10 -3.17
C THR A 86 7.42 -4.89 -3.50
N ALA A 87 6.24 -5.11 -4.03
CA ALA A 87 5.23 -4.07 -4.24
C ALA A 87 3.90 -4.50 -3.60
N PRO A 88 3.09 -3.58 -3.11
CA PRO A 88 3.21 -2.13 -3.21
C PRO A 88 4.04 -1.49 -2.10
N VAL A 89 4.47 -0.25 -2.32
CA VAL A 89 4.82 0.67 -1.24
C VAL A 89 3.53 1.30 -0.77
N THR A 90 3.22 1.24 0.53
CA THR A 90 1.99 1.83 1.09
C THR A 90 2.28 3.05 1.94
N GLN A 91 1.35 3.99 1.94
CA GLN A 91 1.36 5.16 2.77
C GLN A 91 0.01 5.37 3.43
N GLN A 92 0.01 5.62 4.72
CA GLN A 92 -1.20 5.87 5.52
C GLN A 92 -0.95 7.01 6.50
N GLY A 93 -1.94 7.91 6.66
CA GLY A 93 -1.91 8.89 7.73
C GLY A 93 -2.01 8.20 9.08
N SER A 94 -1.15 8.53 10.03
CA SER A 94 -1.23 8.02 11.39
C SER A 94 -2.24 8.85 12.19
N GLY A 95 -3.54 8.70 11.88
CA GLY A 95 -4.61 9.22 12.71
C GLY A 95 -5.02 8.16 13.73
N LYS A 96 -5.12 8.51 15.00
CA LYS A 96 -5.80 7.66 15.98
C LYS A 96 -7.24 7.47 15.51
N ILE A 97 -7.65 6.23 15.32
CA ILE A 97 -9.06 5.90 15.10
C ILE A 97 -9.81 6.36 16.35
N ALA A 98 -10.71 7.32 16.17
CA ALA A 98 -11.60 7.74 17.23
C ALA A 98 -12.56 6.59 17.53
N MET A 99 -12.29 5.84 18.60
CA MET A 99 -13.34 5.08 19.27
C MET A 99 -14.21 6.08 20.00
N THR A 100 -15.45 6.16 19.60
CA THR A 100 -16.64 6.78 20.23
C THR A 100 -16.44 7.41 21.61
N ALA A 101 -16.15 8.72 21.65
CA ALA A 101 -16.52 9.73 22.64
C ALA A 101 -15.79 11.04 22.27
N PRO A 102 -16.28 12.25 22.60
CA PRO A 102 -15.64 13.48 22.21
C PRO A 102 -14.33 13.64 22.99
N VAL A 103 -13.23 13.32 22.36
CA VAL A 103 -11.89 13.69 22.81
C VAL A 103 -11.42 14.79 21.90
N THR A 104 -11.29 15.97 22.47
CA THR A 104 -10.68 17.16 21.87
C THR A 104 -9.36 16.78 21.19
N GLN A 105 -9.33 16.89 19.85
CA GLN A 105 -8.13 16.68 19.05
C GLN A 105 -7.14 17.82 19.32
N GLN A 106 -6.03 17.51 19.93
CA GLN A 106 -4.76 18.21 19.79
C GLN A 106 -3.74 17.17 19.35
N GLY A 107 -3.41 17.15 18.05
CA GLY A 107 -2.42 16.28 17.48
C GLY A 107 -2.37 16.54 15.99
N ASP A 108 -1.37 17.30 15.55
CA ASP A 108 -1.15 17.71 14.17
C ASP A 108 -1.08 16.51 13.23
N GLY A 109 -2.04 16.46 12.29
CA GLY A 109 -2.23 15.40 11.32
C GLY A 109 -1.15 15.25 10.25
N ASN A 110 0.13 15.43 10.60
CA ASN A 110 1.25 15.42 9.66
C ASN A 110 2.24 14.28 9.88
N ILE A 111 1.80 13.17 10.44
CA ILE A 111 2.65 11.96 10.55
C ILE A 111 2.12 10.91 9.57
N TRP A 112 3.00 10.42 8.72
CA TRP A 112 2.70 9.42 7.71
C TRP A 112 3.46 8.13 8.01
N ARG A 113 2.76 7.03 7.92
CA ARG A 113 3.33 5.68 8.03
C ARG A 113 3.57 5.14 6.64
N VAL A 114 4.84 4.90 6.31
CA VAL A 114 5.27 4.29 5.05
C VAL A 114 5.65 2.84 5.33
N ARG A 115 5.19 1.92 4.49
CA ARG A 115 5.44 0.49 4.65
C ARG A 115 5.91 -0.14 3.36
N PHE A 116 6.83 -1.09 3.51
CA PHE A 116 7.20 -2.08 2.50
C PHE A 116 6.82 -3.46 3.01
N ILE A 117 6.19 -4.23 2.15
CA ILE A 117 5.90 -5.63 2.46
C ILE A 117 7.19 -6.42 2.29
N MET A 118 7.52 -7.27 3.25
CA MET A 118 8.70 -8.12 3.16
C MET A 118 8.39 -9.37 2.32
N PRO A 119 9.40 -9.97 1.67
CA PRO A 119 9.18 -11.17 0.86
C PRO A 119 8.58 -12.30 1.70
N SER A 120 7.64 -13.03 1.12
CA SER A 120 6.91 -14.11 1.82
C SER A 120 7.78 -15.31 2.21
N SER A 121 9.01 -15.37 1.71
CA SER A 121 10.00 -16.38 2.06
C SER A 121 10.66 -16.16 3.42
N TYR A 122 10.46 -15.01 4.06
CA TYR A 122 11.05 -14.68 5.36
C TYR A 122 10.02 -14.80 6.48
N THR A 123 10.48 -15.26 7.64
CA THR A 123 9.80 -15.04 8.93
C THR A 123 10.38 -13.80 9.59
N ILE A 124 9.72 -13.26 10.61
CA ILE A 124 10.21 -12.05 11.29
C ILE A 124 11.55 -12.29 11.99
N GLU A 125 11.79 -13.51 12.47
CA GLU A 125 13.04 -13.92 13.11
C GLU A 125 14.19 -14.08 12.09
N ALA A 126 13.87 -14.45 10.84
CA ALA A 126 14.86 -14.63 9.78
C ALA A 126 15.26 -13.32 9.10
N LEU A 127 14.46 -12.27 9.27
CA LEU A 127 14.79 -10.94 8.73
C LEU A 127 15.96 -10.34 9.54
N PRO A 128 16.98 -9.76 8.87
CA PRO A 128 18.06 -9.06 9.56
C PRO A 128 17.49 -7.83 10.29
N LYS A 129 18.01 -7.55 11.48
CA LYS A 129 17.57 -6.37 12.24
C LYS A 129 18.01 -5.08 11.55
N PRO A 130 17.11 -4.08 11.43
CA PRO A 130 17.50 -2.77 10.93
C PRO A 130 18.58 -2.11 11.82
N ASN A 131 19.57 -1.48 11.20
CA ASN A 131 20.53 -0.65 11.94
C ASN A 131 19.94 0.73 12.27
N ASN A 132 19.01 1.20 11.44
CA ASN A 132 18.29 2.46 11.65
C ASN A 132 17.08 2.22 12.57
N PRO A 133 17.03 2.84 13.78
CA PRO A 133 15.93 2.67 14.72
C PRO A 133 14.58 3.24 14.22
N ALA A 134 14.58 4.02 13.15
CA ALA A 134 13.35 4.52 12.52
C ALA A 134 12.64 3.44 11.69
N VAL A 135 13.27 2.28 11.46
CA VAL A 135 12.66 1.14 10.75
C VAL A 135 12.19 0.11 11.75
N GLU A 136 10.89 -0.18 11.75
CA GLU A 136 10.30 -1.23 12.58
C GLU A 136 9.81 -2.38 11.70
N LEU A 137 10.14 -3.61 12.10
CA LEU A 137 9.59 -4.82 11.49
C LEU A 137 8.33 -5.25 12.26
N LYS A 138 7.21 -5.44 11.56
CA LYS A 138 5.92 -5.80 12.17
C LYS A 138 5.23 -6.91 11.38
N GLU A 139 4.62 -7.83 12.11
CA GLU A 139 3.65 -8.76 11.53
C GLU A 139 2.27 -8.09 11.49
N ILE A 140 1.63 -8.13 10.34
CA ILE A 140 0.24 -7.70 10.15
C ILE A 140 -0.58 -8.94 9.89
N GLY A 141 -1.53 -9.23 10.76
CA GLY A 141 -2.47 -10.35 10.57
C GLY A 141 -3.30 -10.18 9.30
N GLY A 142 -3.96 -11.26 8.89
CA GLY A 142 -4.88 -11.21 7.75
C GLY A 142 -5.98 -10.18 7.96
N ARG A 143 -6.26 -9.39 6.93
CA ARG A 143 -7.21 -8.27 6.98
C ARG A 143 -8.04 -8.18 5.73
N ARG A 144 -9.26 -7.67 5.88
CA ARG A 144 -10.15 -7.36 4.76
C ARG A 144 -10.09 -5.88 4.42
N TYR A 145 -9.97 -5.59 3.12
CA TYR A 145 -9.99 -4.23 2.60
C TYR A 145 -11.02 -4.06 1.49
N ALA A 146 -11.68 -2.91 1.48
CA ALA A 146 -12.24 -2.37 0.26
C ALA A 146 -11.12 -1.64 -0.48
N VAL A 147 -10.97 -1.89 -1.78
CA VAL A 147 -9.86 -1.42 -2.59
C VAL A 147 -10.38 -0.84 -3.89
N ILE A 148 -10.00 0.39 -4.23
CA ILE A 148 -10.23 0.96 -5.56
C ILE A 148 -8.91 1.03 -6.31
N ARG A 149 -8.87 0.43 -7.52
CA ARG A 149 -7.72 0.43 -8.41
C ARG A 149 -7.86 1.49 -9.50
N PHE A 150 -6.77 2.20 -9.79
CA PHE A 150 -6.71 3.18 -10.86
C PHE A 150 -5.31 3.30 -11.47
N SER A 151 -5.24 3.85 -12.69
CA SER A 151 -3.99 4.21 -13.38
C SER A 151 -3.79 5.73 -13.40
N GLY A 152 -2.64 6.17 -13.87
CA GLY A 152 -2.31 7.58 -13.99
C GLY A 152 -1.43 8.11 -12.86
N MET A 153 -1.43 9.44 -12.71
CA MET A 153 -0.69 10.13 -11.65
C MET A 153 -1.47 10.06 -10.33
N ALA A 154 -0.81 9.61 -9.27
CA ALA A 154 -1.38 9.56 -7.91
C ALA A 154 -1.15 10.89 -7.16
N GLY A 155 -1.58 12.01 -7.77
CA GLY A 155 -1.57 13.33 -7.13
C GLY A 155 -2.67 13.49 -6.09
N GLU A 156 -2.63 14.58 -5.30
CA GLU A 156 -3.59 14.85 -4.21
C GLU A 156 -5.05 14.76 -4.66
N ASP A 157 -5.41 15.47 -5.76
CA ASP A 157 -6.78 15.49 -6.25
C ASP A 157 -7.25 14.12 -6.74
N SER A 158 -6.33 13.34 -7.35
CA SER A 158 -6.64 11.98 -7.81
C SER A 158 -6.90 11.06 -6.62
N LEU A 159 -6.03 11.09 -5.62
CA LEU A 159 -6.18 10.29 -4.41
C LEU A 159 -7.44 10.69 -3.63
N LYS A 160 -7.72 11.98 -3.50
CA LYS A 160 -8.94 12.49 -2.86
C LYS A 160 -10.20 11.96 -3.53
N ARG A 161 -10.33 12.14 -4.86
CA ARG A 161 -11.48 11.64 -5.62
C ARG A 161 -11.67 10.13 -5.46
N ARG A 162 -10.58 9.34 -5.52
CA ARG A 162 -10.66 7.88 -5.37
C ARG A 162 -11.01 7.47 -3.95
N THR A 163 -10.57 8.23 -2.95
CA THR A 163 -10.96 8.03 -1.56
C THR A 163 -12.45 8.30 -1.35
N GLU A 164 -12.96 9.38 -1.92
CA GLU A 164 -14.40 9.73 -1.86
C GLU A 164 -15.26 8.66 -2.55
N GLU A 165 -14.85 8.19 -3.75
CA GLU A 165 -15.53 7.12 -4.50
C GLU A 165 -15.55 5.81 -3.69
N LEU A 166 -14.43 5.43 -3.07
CA LEU A 166 -14.36 4.25 -2.24
C LEU A 166 -15.21 4.35 -0.97
N ASN A 167 -15.20 5.51 -0.31
CA ASN A 167 -16.03 5.75 0.88
C ASN A 167 -17.53 5.72 0.56
N ALA A 168 -17.93 6.25 -0.61
CA ALA A 168 -19.32 6.16 -1.08
C ALA A 168 -19.75 4.70 -1.28
N PHE A 169 -18.88 3.86 -1.87
CA PHE A 169 -19.13 2.43 -2.03
C PHE A 169 -19.27 1.72 -0.66
N ILE A 170 -18.33 1.98 0.27
CA ILE A 170 -18.36 1.41 1.64
C ILE A 170 -19.69 1.76 2.33
N SER A 171 -20.10 3.04 2.23
CA SER A 171 -21.35 3.53 2.82
C SER A 171 -22.58 2.90 2.16
N ALA A 172 -22.63 2.81 0.84
CA ALA A 172 -23.73 2.18 0.09
C ALA A 172 -23.91 0.69 0.44
N LYS A 173 -22.83 0.02 0.82
CA LYS A 173 -22.81 -1.38 1.30
C LYS A 173 -23.10 -1.52 2.79
N ASN A 174 -23.34 -0.42 3.52
CA ASN A 174 -23.47 -0.41 4.99
C ASN A 174 -22.28 -1.05 5.71
N LEU A 175 -21.08 -0.90 5.14
CA LEU A 175 -19.84 -1.37 5.77
C LEU A 175 -19.25 -0.27 6.65
N THR A 176 -18.46 -0.67 7.65
CA THR A 176 -17.76 0.26 8.54
C THR A 176 -16.29 0.37 8.15
N SER A 177 -15.79 1.59 8.00
CA SER A 177 -14.36 1.83 7.84
C SER A 177 -13.65 1.65 9.19
N LEU A 178 -12.64 0.78 9.24
CA LEU A 178 -11.83 0.50 10.43
C LEU A 178 -10.51 1.28 10.47
N SER A 179 -10.12 1.90 9.35
CA SER A 179 -8.87 2.63 9.26
C SER A 179 -8.99 3.89 8.39
N ALA A 180 -8.04 4.80 8.55
CA ALA A 180 -7.80 5.84 7.56
C ALA A 180 -7.41 5.20 6.21
N PRO A 181 -7.64 5.89 5.07
CA PRO A 181 -7.24 5.40 3.76
C PRO A 181 -5.74 5.10 3.69
N THR A 182 -5.41 3.96 3.08
CA THR A 182 -4.05 3.56 2.75
C THR A 182 -3.85 3.72 1.25
N TYR A 183 -2.80 4.42 0.84
CA TYR A 183 -2.41 4.57 -0.55
C TYR A 183 -1.34 3.57 -0.92
N ALA A 184 -1.54 2.80 -1.99
CA ALA A 184 -0.64 1.74 -2.41
C ALA A 184 -0.10 2.00 -3.83
N PHE A 185 1.23 2.02 -3.97
CA PHE A 185 1.93 2.34 -5.20
C PHE A 185 2.74 1.13 -5.66
N TYR A 186 2.38 0.58 -6.82
CA TYR A 186 2.95 -0.68 -7.31
C TYR A 186 4.11 -0.50 -8.29
N ASN A 187 4.25 0.69 -8.87
CA ASN A 187 5.21 0.92 -9.94
C ASN A 187 6.19 2.04 -9.59
N PRO A 188 7.44 1.93 -10.05
CA PRO A 188 8.43 2.99 -9.94
C PRO A 188 8.02 4.27 -10.69
N PRO A 189 8.57 5.45 -10.32
CA PRO A 189 8.18 6.73 -10.88
C PRO A 189 8.52 6.92 -12.36
N TRP A 190 9.41 6.10 -12.93
CA TRP A 190 9.77 6.15 -14.37
C TRP A 190 8.82 5.36 -15.28
N ILE A 191 7.88 4.58 -14.72
CA ILE A 191 6.84 3.93 -15.52
C ILE A 191 5.86 4.98 -16.03
N LEU A 192 5.44 4.85 -17.29
CA LEU A 192 4.47 5.75 -17.91
C LEU A 192 3.18 5.80 -17.09
N PRO A 193 2.60 6.99 -16.84
CA PRO A 193 1.47 7.13 -15.93
C PRO A 193 0.30 6.20 -16.21
N PHE A 194 -0.09 6.03 -17.46
CA PHE A 194 -1.23 5.18 -17.84
C PHE A 194 -0.98 3.67 -17.64
N LEU A 195 0.28 3.26 -17.47
CA LEU A 195 0.66 1.87 -17.12
C LEU A 195 0.82 1.65 -15.61
N ARG A 196 0.75 2.72 -14.80
CA ARG A 196 0.88 2.58 -13.35
C ARG A 196 -0.36 1.98 -12.74
N ARG A 197 -0.15 1.11 -11.75
CA ARG A 197 -1.17 0.62 -10.84
C ARG A 197 -1.05 1.36 -9.53
N ASN A 198 -2.11 2.08 -9.17
CA ASN A 198 -2.27 2.72 -7.87
C ASN A 198 -3.55 2.19 -7.24
N GLU A 199 -3.59 2.14 -5.92
CA GLU A 199 -4.78 1.73 -5.18
C GLU A 199 -5.01 2.63 -3.97
N VAL A 200 -6.28 2.87 -3.65
CA VAL A 200 -6.70 3.36 -2.34
C VAL A 200 -7.41 2.20 -1.64
N MET A 201 -7.04 1.97 -0.40
CA MET A 201 -7.51 0.84 0.40
C MET A 201 -8.03 1.35 1.74
N VAL A 202 -9.16 0.83 2.20
CA VAL A 202 -9.74 1.09 3.53
C VAL A 202 -10.02 -0.25 4.20
N GLU A 203 -9.51 -0.44 5.40
CA GLU A 203 -9.79 -1.65 6.17
C GLU A 203 -11.26 -1.68 6.59
N ILE A 204 -11.91 -2.82 6.36
CA ILE A 204 -13.31 -3.08 6.72
C ILE A 204 -13.39 -4.37 7.53
N PRO A 205 -14.46 -4.60 8.31
CA PRO A 205 -14.61 -5.84 9.04
C PRO A 205 -14.60 -7.03 8.10
N ALA A 206 -13.84 -8.07 8.43
CA ALA A 206 -14.09 -9.38 7.85
C ALA A 206 -15.54 -9.77 8.19
N CYS A 207 -16.34 -10.25 7.21
CA CYS A 207 -17.70 -10.69 7.49
C CYS A 207 -17.67 -11.63 8.68
N GLY A 208 -18.06 -11.10 9.84
CA GLY A 208 -18.06 -11.82 11.08
C GLY A 208 -19.02 -12.97 10.98
N GLY A 209 -18.59 -14.11 11.43
CA GLY A 209 -19.52 -15.16 11.84
C GLY A 209 -20.62 -14.50 12.68
N ARG A 210 -21.87 -14.68 12.28
CA ARG A 210 -23.05 -14.38 13.07
C ARG A 210 -22.73 -14.84 14.48
N ARG A 211 -22.67 -13.93 15.46
CA ARG A 211 -22.71 -14.32 16.88
C ARG A 211 -23.92 -15.23 17.01
N ARG A 212 -23.69 -16.51 17.12
CA ARG A 212 -24.73 -17.45 17.61
C ARG A 212 -25.13 -16.89 18.95
N ALA A 213 -26.25 -16.18 18.99
CA ALA A 213 -26.92 -15.89 20.23
C ALA A 213 -27.17 -17.23 20.89
N HIS A 214 -26.42 -17.51 21.94
CA HIS A 214 -26.66 -18.65 22.81
C HIS A 214 -28.03 -18.36 23.48
N ARG A 215 -29.13 -18.85 22.86
CA ARG A 215 -30.37 -19.02 23.56
C ARG A 215 -30.12 -20.08 24.66
N ARG A 216 -29.86 -19.61 25.86
CA ARG A 216 -30.11 -20.43 27.05
C ARG A 216 -31.61 -20.49 27.23
N GLY A 217 -32.20 -21.69 27.00
CA GLY A 217 -33.46 -22.09 27.52
C GLY A 217 -33.26 -22.61 28.95
#